data_761ccde321c20e33b098199ebb496793
#
_entry.id   761ccde321c20e33b098199ebb496793
#
_cell.length_a   1.000
_cell.length_b   1.000
_cell.length_c   1.000
_cell.angle_alpha   90.00
_cell.angle_beta   90.00
_cell.angle_gamma   90.00
#
_symmetry.space_group_name_H-M   'P 1'
#
loop_
_entity.id
_entity.type
_entity.pdbx_description
1 polymer ?
#
loop_
_entity_poly.entity_id
_entity_poly.type
_entity_poly.pdbx_seq_one_letter_code
_entity_poly.pdbx_strand_id
1 'polypeptide(L)'
;MLSLLLTTTVVSNETISKENLFDFLHSKQYLKTSFTQTTLVDLNERVVSGNIQASRSGNFKIEYLDPIQETISADKEFLYKLDTELEQLDIVPREEYFRNTPISILISNIENLKKLYSINSCIEENLITVCSLSTKDENSFVEKIFLQFVGTELDSLTYLDSFGQSVNFDFDNISWEPFSENQLYISIPEGIDVVYH
;
A
#
# COMPACT_ATOMS: atom_id res chain seq x y z
N MET A 1 7.70 46.38 34.86
CA MET A 1 7.86 44.92 34.94
C MET A 1 7.05 44.29 33.84
N LEU A 2 7.73 43.83 32.79
CA LEU A 2 7.08 43.22 31.63
C LEU A 2 7.17 41.69 31.83
N SER A 3 6.01 41.06 32.07
CA SER A 3 5.93 39.61 32.26
C SER A 3 5.91 38.93 30.89
N LEU A 4 6.95 38.20 30.55
CA LEU A 4 7.04 37.42 29.35
C LEU A 4 6.33 36.06 29.58
N LEU A 5 5.12 35.91 29.01
CA LEU A 5 4.42 34.63 28.98
C LEU A 5 5.07 33.73 27.93
N LEU A 6 5.84 32.75 28.40
CA LEU A 6 6.28 31.63 27.54
C LEU A 6 5.09 30.70 27.32
N THR A 7 4.54 30.72 26.10
CA THR A 7 3.60 29.70 25.64
C THR A 7 4.39 28.45 25.22
N THR A 8 4.39 27.41 26.05
CA THR A 8 4.87 26.09 25.66
C THR A 8 3.83 25.47 24.75
N THR A 9 4.15 25.36 23.46
CA THR A 9 3.41 24.51 22.52
C THR A 9 3.65 23.06 22.91
N VAL A 10 2.65 22.41 23.48
CA VAL A 10 2.64 20.94 23.63
C VAL A 10 2.46 20.38 22.23
N VAL A 11 3.53 19.87 21.64
CA VAL A 11 3.43 18.99 20.46
C VAL A 11 2.83 17.69 20.97
N SER A 12 1.54 17.48 20.72
CA SER A 12 0.94 16.17 20.93
C SER A 12 1.60 15.23 19.92
N ASN A 13 2.42 14.30 20.38
CA ASN A 13 2.83 13.16 19.55
C ASN A 13 1.55 12.42 19.20
N GLU A 14 1.14 12.49 17.94
CA GLU A 14 0.01 11.75 17.43
C GLU A 14 0.43 10.27 17.40
N THR A 15 -0.12 9.47 18.31
CA THR A 15 0.17 8.04 18.40
C THR A 15 -0.84 7.29 17.56
N ILE A 16 -0.38 6.33 16.75
CA ILE A 16 -1.26 5.47 15.97
C ILE A 16 -1.91 4.45 16.90
N SER A 17 -3.23 4.40 16.88
CA SER A 17 -4.03 3.50 17.69
C SER A 17 -5.12 2.80 16.88
N LYS A 18 -5.77 1.81 17.48
CA LYS A 18 -6.90 1.11 16.86
C LYS A 18 -8.04 2.08 16.48
N GLU A 19 -8.25 3.12 17.29
CA GLU A 19 -9.34 4.08 17.15
C GLU A 19 -9.10 5.05 15.98
N ASN A 20 -7.83 5.42 15.70
CA ASN A 20 -7.49 6.44 14.73
C ASN A 20 -6.79 5.93 13.46
N LEU A 21 -6.41 4.65 13.36
CA LEU A 21 -5.64 4.11 12.24
C LEU A 21 -6.25 4.42 10.87
N PHE A 22 -7.56 4.22 10.70
CA PHE A 22 -8.20 4.49 9.41
C PHE A 22 -8.26 5.98 9.08
N ASP A 23 -8.47 6.83 10.08
CA ASP A 23 -8.46 8.29 9.91
C ASP A 23 -7.04 8.76 9.59
N PHE A 24 -6.04 8.20 10.26
CA PHE A 24 -4.62 8.44 9.98
C PHE A 24 -4.28 8.06 8.53
N LEU A 25 -4.57 6.84 8.11
CA LEU A 25 -4.34 6.39 6.74
C LEU A 25 -5.08 7.26 5.73
N HIS A 26 -6.34 7.63 6.01
CA HIS A 26 -7.15 8.48 5.13
C HIS A 26 -6.60 9.89 5.02
N SER A 27 -5.94 10.43 6.04
CA SER A 27 -5.30 11.74 5.99
C SER A 27 -4.17 11.83 4.96
N LYS A 28 -3.57 10.69 4.59
CA LYS A 28 -2.48 10.57 3.61
C LYS A 28 -3.07 10.40 2.21
N GLN A 29 -3.23 11.50 1.47
CA GLN A 29 -3.92 11.51 0.17
C GLN A 29 -3.09 10.93 -0.98
N TYR A 30 -1.77 11.00 -0.89
CA TYR A 30 -0.82 10.49 -1.89
C TYR A 30 0.20 9.61 -1.20
N LEU A 31 0.75 8.66 -1.95
CA LEU A 31 1.87 7.82 -1.53
C LEU A 31 2.86 7.69 -2.67
N LYS A 32 4.11 7.95 -2.38
CA LYS A 32 5.24 7.61 -3.25
C LYS A 32 6.31 6.97 -2.40
N THR A 33 6.77 5.77 -2.78
CA THR A 33 7.79 5.03 -2.02
C THR A 33 8.50 4.05 -2.94
N SER A 34 9.74 3.71 -2.63
CA SER A 34 10.37 2.47 -3.06
C SER A 34 10.05 1.35 -2.08
N PHE A 35 10.13 0.11 -2.52
CA PHE A 35 9.88 -1.05 -1.67
C PHE A 35 10.81 -2.21 -1.99
N THR A 36 11.04 -3.04 -0.98
CA THR A 36 11.55 -4.40 -1.12
C THR A 36 10.45 -5.36 -0.66
N GLN A 37 10.01 -6.23 -1.57
CA GLN A 37 9.04 -7.27 -1.26
C GLN A 37 9.74 -8.59 -1.04
N THR A 38 9.55 -9.19 0.12
CA THR A 38 10.02 -10.52 0.46
C THR A 38 8.84 -11.47 0.57
N THR A 39 8.84 -12.53 -0.23
CA THR A 39 7.84 -13.60 -0.18
C THR A 39 8.47 -14.86 0.33
N LEU A 40 7.91 -15.44 1.39
CA LEU A 40 8.35 -16.71 1.97
C LEU A 40 7.41 -17.83 1.52
N VAL A 41 7.93 -18.79 0.76
CA VAL A 41 7.21 -19.99 0.29
C VAL A 41 8.04 -21.22 0.62
N ASP A 42 7.53 -22.13 1.43
CA ASP A 42 8.18 -23.40 1.79
C ASP A 42 9.68 -23.25 2.18
N LEU A 43 9.99 -22.27 3.03
CA LEU A 43 11.35 -21.92 3.45
C LEU A 43 12.26 -21.31 2.33
N ASN A 44 11.73 -21.10 1.15
CA ASN A 44 12.42 -20.36 0.10
C ASN A 44 12.00 -18.90 0.14
N GLU A 45 12.98 -18.03 0.10
CA GLU A 45 12.79 -16.59 0.08
C GLU A 45 12.91 -16.07 -1.37
N ARG A 46 11.92 -15.31 -1.81
CA ARG A 46 11.94 -14.59 -3.08
C ARG A 46 11.88 -13.11 -2.78
N VAL A 47 12.87 -12.38 -3.28
CA VAL A 47 12.95 -10.93 -3.10
C VAL A 47 12.76 -10.24 -4.43
N VAL A 48 11.92 -9.21 -4.44
CA VAL A 48 11.73 -8.30 -5.57
C VAL A 48 11.72 -6.87 -5.06
N SER A 49 12.15 -5.91 -5.89
CA SER A 49 12.15 -4.51 -5.54
C SER A 49 11.39 -3.67 -6.56
N GLY A 50 10.96 -2.50 -6.16
CA GLY A 50 10.20 -1.62 -7.04
C GLY A 50 9.81 -0.29 -6.43
N ASN A 51 8.92 0.41 -7.12
CA ASN A 51 8.35 1.67 -6.69
C ASN A 51 6.82 1.61 -6.67
N ILE A 52 6.21 2.31 -5.72
CA ILE A 52 4.76 2.51 -5.63
C ILE A 52 4.46 4.00 -5.70
N GLN A 53 3.52 4.37 -6.54
CA GLN A 53 2.85 5.66 -6.53
C GLN A 53 1.35 5.42 -6.46
N ALA A 54 0.66 6.09 -5.54
CA ALA A 54 -0.76 5.88 -5.35
C ALA A 54 -1.47 7.14 -4.86
N SER A 55 -2.76 7.26 -5.17
CA SER A 55 -3.63 8.30 -4.64
C SER A 55 -4.86 7.70 -3.97
N ARG A 56 -5.45 8.41 -3.01
CA ARG A 56 -6.71 8.00 -2.35
C ARG A 56 -7.93 8.07 -3.28
N SER A 57 -7.78 8.57 -4.50
CA SER A 57 -8.76 8.37 -5.57
C SER A 57 -8.89 6.89 -5.96
N GLY A 58 -7.90 6.10 -5.54
CA GLY A 58 -7.76 4.69 -5.81
C GLY A 58 -6.90 4.38 -7.04
N ASN A 59 -6.38 5.39 -7.73
CA ASN A 59 -5.46 5.19 -8.83
C ASN A 59 -4.06 4.89 -8.27
N PHE A 60 -3.34 4.00 -8.90
CA PHE A 60 -1.98 3.64 -8.48
C PHE A 60 -1.13 3.14 -9.64
N LYS A 61 0.19 3.16 -9.44
CA LYS A 61 1.18 2.51 -10.29
C LYS A 61 2.23 1.83 -9.42
N ILE A 62 2.53 0.57 -9.73
CA ILE A 62 3.59 -0.22 -9.14
C ILE A 62 4.55 -0.59 -10.26
N GLU A 63 5.82 -0.29 -10.09
CA GLU A 63 6.88 -0.63 -11.03
C GLU A 63 7.83 -1.61 -10.34
N TYR A 64 7.79 -2.88 -10.73
CA TYR A 64 8.79 -3.87 -10.34
C TYR A 64 10.04 -3.67 -11.19
N LEU A 65 11.21 -3.63 -10.55
CA LEU A 65 12.47 -3.25 -11.20
C LEU A 65 13.48 -4.41 -11.24
N ASP A 66 13.49 -5.24 -10.21
CA ASP A 66 14.45 -6.34 -10.07
C ASP A 66 13.87 -7.48 -9.23
N PRO A 67 13.99 -8.73 -9.67
CA PRO A 67 14.47 -9.24 -10.96
C PRO A 67 13.40 -9.21 -12.07
N ILE A 68 12.20 -8.75 -11.79
CA ILE A 68 11.05 -8.73 -12.70
C ILE A 68 10.90 -7.30 -13.23
N GLN A 69 10.66 -7.16 -14.53
CA GLN A 69 10.36 -5.87 -15.16
C GLN A 69 8.88 -5.80 -15.54
N GLU A 70 8.05 -5.51 -14.57
CA GLU A 70 6.59 -5.44 -14.72
C GLU A 70 6.08 -4.12 -14.20
N THR A 71 5.12 -3.51 -14.89
CA THR A 71 4.41 -2.33 -14.40
C THR A 71 2.93 -2.64 -14.28
N ILE A 72 2.38 -2.40 -13.08
CA ILE A 72 0.95 -2.49 -12.81
C ILE A 72 0.42 -1.09 -12.55
N SER A 73 -0.63 -0.69 -13.27
CA SER A 73 -1.32 0.57 -13.03
C SER A 73 -2.82 0.32 -12.98
N ALA A 74 -3.53 1.14 -12.22
CA ALA A 74 -4.98 1.09 -12.20
C ALA A 74 -5.59 2.49 -12.26
N ASP A 75 -6.66 2.61 -13.04
CA ASP A 75 -7.57 3.73 -13.00
C ASP A 75 -8.89 3.35 -12.30
N LYS A 76 -9.98 4.05 -12.60
CA LYS A 76 -11.29 3.79 -11.97
C LYS A 76 -11.96 2.52 -12.46
N GLU A 77 -11.66 2.06 -13.67
CA GLU A 77 -12.37 0.99 -14.38
C GLU A 77 -11.51 -0.25 -14.59
N PHE A 78 -10.23 -0.05 -14.92
CA PHE A 78 -9.33 -1.12 -15.33
C PHE A 78 -8.04 -1.13 -14.52
N LEU A 79 -7.44 -2.30 -14.52
CA LEU A 79 -6.06 -2.54 -14.14
C LEU A 79 -5.30 -2.94 -15.40
N TYR A 80 -4.15 -2.36 -15.55
CA TYR A 80 -3.21 -2.54 -16.66
C TYR A 80 -1.95 -3.20 -16.12
N LYS A 81 -1.59 -4.34 -16.67
CA LYS A 81 -0.38 -5.07 -16.31
C LYS A 81 0.50 -5.18 -17.54
N LEU A 82 1.57 -4.40 -17.57
CA LEU A 82 2.56 -4.40 -18.65
C LEU A 82 3.76 -5.26 -18.26
N ASP A 83 3.96 -6.34 -18.97
CA ASP A 83 5.16 -7.16 -18.94
C ASP A 83 6.02 -6.80 -20.14
N THR A 84 7.16 -6.17 -19.91
CA THR A 84 8.04 -5.70 -20.99
C THR A 84 8.89 -6.83 -21.57
N GLU A 85 9.13 -7.92 -20.84
CA GLU A 85 9.87 -9.08 -21.32
C GLU A 85 9.02 -9.94 -22.26
N LEU A 86 7.73 -10.06 -21.95
CA LEU A 86 6.76 -10.76 -22.79
C LEU A 86 6.17 -9.89 -23.90
N GLU A 87 6.47 -8.60 -23.90
CA GLU A 87 5.87 -7.60 -24.81
C GLU A 87 4.33 -7.63 -24.77
N GLN A 88 3.74 -7.81 -23.58
CA GLN A 88 2.29 -7.99 -23.39
C GLN A 88 1.73 -6.97 -22.39
N LEU A 89 0.55 -6.46 -22.72
CA LEU A 89 -0.30 -5.66 -21.84
C LEU A 89 -1.62 -6.39 -21.56
N ASP A 90 -1.81 -6.84 -20.33
CA ASP A 90 -3.09 -7.35 -19.88
C ASP A 90 -3.96 -6.21 -19.32
N ILE A 91 -5.23 -6.19 -19.75
CA ILE A 91 -6.25 -5.24 -19.26
C ILE A 91 -7.35 -6.06 -18.63
N VAL A 92 -7.53 -5.88 -17.30
CA VAL A 92 -8.53 -6.60 -16.52
C VAL A 92 -9.47 -5.64 -15.79
N PRO A 93 -10.74 -6.01 -15.53
CA PRO A 93 -11.62 -5.22 -14.69
C PRO A 93 -11.01 -5.02 -13.30
N ARG A 94 -10.94 -3.78 -12.86
CA ARG A 94 -10.29 -3.43 -11.60
C ARG A 94 -10.88 -4.12 -10.38
N GLU A 95 -12.21 -4.29 -10.32
CA GLU A 95 -12.90 -4.85 -9.15
C GLU A 95 -12.43 -6.27 -8.80
N GLU A 96 -12.07 -7.07 -9.78
CA GLU A 96 -11.61 -8.45 -9.58
C GLU A 96 -10.25 -8.50 -8.92
N TYR A 97 -9.34 -7.60 -9.32
CA TYR A 97 -8.00 -7.55 -8.78
C TYR A 97 -7.92 -6.85 -7.42
N PHE A 98 -8.69 -5.76 -7.27
CA PHE A 98 -8.58 -4.88 -6.12
C PHE A 98 -9.03 -5.52 -4.81
N ARG A 99 -10.00 -6.45 -4.85
CA ARG A 99 -10.50 -7.16 -3.67
C ARG A 99 -9.44 -8.03 -3.00
N ASN A 100 -8.45 -8.48 -3.76
CA ASN A 100 -7.47 -9.48 -3.34
C ASN A 100 -6.06 -8.91 -3.20
N THR A 101 -5.90 -7.59 -3.25
CA THR A 101 -4.58 -6.99 -3.13
C THR A 101 -4.43 -6.17 -1.84
N PRO A 102 -3.36 -6.43 -1.03
CA PRO A 102 -3.09 -5.69 0.20
C PRO A 102 -2.86 -4.20 0.00
N ILE A 103 -2.43 -3.78 -1.21
CA ILE A 103 -2.24 -2.37 -1.53
C ILE A 103 -3.52 -1.55 -1.34
N SER A 104 -4.69 -2.21 -1.40
CA SER A 104 -5.98 -1.56 -1.19
C SER A 104 -6.06 -0.83 0.16
N ILE A 105 -5.33 -1.29 1.18
CA ILE A 105 -5.31 -0.61 2.49
C ILE A 105 -4.62 0.76 2.42
N LEU A 106 -3.63 0.90 1.53
CA LEU A 106 -2.86 2.13 1.38
C LEU A 106 -3.55 3.17 0.50
N ILE A 107 -4.50 2.76 -0.35
CA ILE A 107 -5.11 3.61 -1.39
C ILE A 107 -6.63 3.77 -1.29
N SER A 108 -7.31 2.96 -0.48
CA SER A 108 -8.77 3.06 -0.33
C SER A 108 -9.18 4.29 0.46
N ASN A 109 -10.34 4.85 0.13
CA ASN A 109 -10.98 5.85 0.96
C ASN A 109 -11.46 5.23 2.29
N ILE A 110 -11.82 6.09 3.26
CA ILE A 110 -12.16 5.64 4.62
C ILE A 110 -13.39 4.71 4.66
N GLU A 111 -14.37 4.93 3.79
CA GLU A 111 -15.57 4.09 3.72
C GLU A 111 -15.22 2.68 3.26
N ASN A 112 -14.38 2.56 2.23
CA ASN A 112 -13.88 1.28 1.75
C ASN A 112 -12.95 0.61 2.77
N LEU A 113 -12.07 1.35 3.46
CA LEU A 113 -11.25 0.80 4.55
C LEU A 113 -12.14 0.16 5.63
N LYS A 114 -13.14 0.88 6.11
CA LYS A 114 -14.10 0.41 7.12
C LYS A 114 -14.97 -0.76 6.62
N LYS A 115 -15.26 -0.80 5.32
CA LYS A 115 -16.04 -1.89 4.69
C LYS A 115 -15.21 -3.15 4.53
N LEU A 116 -13.95 -3.03 4.08
CA LEU A 116 -13.08 -4.16 3.71
C LEU A 116 -12.34 -4.77 4.90
N TYR A 117 -11.99 -3.96 5.92
CA TYR A 117 -11.11 -4.39 6.99
C TYR A 117 -11.68 -4.18 8.39
N SER A 118 -11.24 -5.03 9.31
CA SER A 118 -11.42 -4.87 10.76
C SER A 118 -10.05 -4.70 11.40
N ILE A 119 -9.89 -3.69 12.27
CA ILE A 119 -8.69 -3.53 13.06
C ILE A 119 -8.81 -4.42 14.29
N ASN A 120 -7.89 -5.36 14.45
CA ASN A 120 -7.86 -6.26 15.61
C ASN A 120 -7.19 -5.58 16.80
N SER A 121 -5.96 -5.09 16.59
CA SER A 121 -5.15 -4.40 17.60
C SER A 121 -4.16 -3.45 16.97
N CYS A 122 -3.73 -2.44 17.72
CA CYS A 122 -2.49 -1.70 17.49
C CYS A 122 -1.71 -1.74 18.81
N ILE A 123 -0.46 -2.21 18.76
CA ILE A 123 0.41 -2.38 19.93
C ILE A 123 1.66 -1.54 19.68
N GLU A 124 1.95 -0.64 20.61
CA GLU A 124 3.16 0.20 20.58
C GLU A 124 4.19 -0.33 21.57
N GLU A 125 5.42 -0.48 21.11
CA GLU A 125 6.59 -0.78 21.92
C GLU A 125 7.82 -0.04 21.36
N ASN A 126 8.48 0.78 22.19
CA ASN A 126 9.70 1.51 21.81
C ASN A 126 9.59 2.31 20.49
N LEU A 127 8.53 3.11 20.34
CA LEU A 127 8.20 3.89 19.14
C LEU A 127 7.81 3.07 17.91
N ILE A 128 7.79 1.76 17.99
CA ILE A 128 7.28 0.89 16.93
C ILE A 128 5.83 0.56 17.26
N THR A 129 4.91 0.88 16.35
CA THR A 129 3.50 0.49 16.46
C THR A 129 3.19 -0.55 15.40
N VAL A 130 2.68 -1.70 15.81
CA VAL A 130 2.20 -2.74 14.89
C VAL A 130 0.69 -2.83 15.01
N CYS A 131 0.00 -2.52 13.91
CA CYS A 131 -1.44 -2.67 13.78
C CYS A 131 -1.78 -3.93 13.00
N SER A 132 -2.59 -4.79 13.58
CA SER A 132 -3.08 -6.02 12.94
C SER A 132 -4.52 -5.83 12.48
N LEU A 133 -4.79 -6.22 11.22
CA LEU A 133 -6.10 -6.13 10.59
C LEU A 133 -6.48 -7.47 9.98
N SER A 134 -7.77 -7.70 9.85
CA SER A 134 -8.34 -8.84 9.11
C SER A 134 -9.26 -8.32 8.02
N THR A 135 -9.31 -9.03 6.88
CA THR A 135 -10.33 -8.77 5.87
C THR A 135 -11.72 -9.17 6.37
N LYS A 136 -12.75 -8.49 5.87
CA LYS A 136 -14.16 -8.84 6.08
C LYS A 136 -14.74 -9.62 4.91
N ASP A 137 -14.02 -9.76 3.82
CA ASP A 137 -14.40 -10.55 2.66
C ASP A 137 -13.95 -12.00 2.88
N GLU A 138 -14.90 -12.91 3.07
CA GLU A 138 -14.66 -14.34 3.29
C GLU A 138 -14.04 -15.02 2.06
N ASN A 139 -14.12 -14.42 0.89
CA ASN A 139 -13.53 -14.92 -0.35
C ASN A 139 -12.16 -14.29 -0.66
N SER A 140 -11.64 -13.46 0.24
CA SER A 140 -10.33 -12.85 0.07
C SER A 140 -9.21 -13.87 0.24
N PHE A 141 -8.21 -13.81 -0.62
CA PHE A 141 -6.96 -14.57 -0.43
C PHE A 141 -6.12 -14.01 0.73
N VAL A 142 -6.31 -12.75 1.10
CA VAL A 142 -5.61 -12.12 2.22
C VAL A 142 -6.40 -12.36 3.50
N GLU A 143 -5.79 -13.02 4.48
CA GLU A 143 -6.42 -13.27 5.78
C GLU A 143 -6.10 -12.17 6.80
N LYS A 144 -4.82 -11.81 6.91
CA LYS A 144 -4.31 -10.85 7.89
C LYS A 144 -3.36 -9.87 7.24
N ILE A 145 -3.40 -8.65 7.73
CA ILE A 145 -2.45 -7.58 7.36
C ILE A 145 -1.87 -7.03 8.66
N PHE A 146 -0.57 -6.78 8.63
CA PHE A 146 0.14 -6.07 9.68
C PHE A 146 0.76 -4.81 9.07
N LEU A 147 0.48 -3.67 9.68
CA LEU A 147 1.11 -2.40 9.35
C LEU A 147 2.05 -2.05 10.49
N GLN A 148 3.32 -1.88 10.18
CA GLN A 148 4.33 -1.40 11.13
C GLN A 148 4.63 0.06 10.86
N PHE A 149 4.71 0.81 11.96
CA PHE A 149 5.05 2.22 11.95
C PHE A 149 6.22 2.46 12.90
N VAL A 150 7.10 3.40 12.54
CA VAL A 150 8.12 3.96 13.42
C VAL A 150 7.69 5.40 13.73
N GLY A 151 7.23 5.63 14.96
CA GLY A 151 6.51 6.86 15.28
C GLY A 151 5.20 6.92 14.48
N THR A 152 5.10 7.88 13.55
CA THR A 152 3.96 8.02 12.64
C THR A 152 4.32 7.71 11.18
N GLU A 153 5.51 7.21 10.90
CA GLU A 153 5.91 6.84 9.55
C GLU A 153 5.66 5.36 9.30
N LEU A 154 4.99 5.05 8.20
CA LEU A 154 4.78 3.67 7.76
C LEU A 154 6.15 3.08 7.39
N ASP A 155 6.50 1.96 7.99
CA ASP A 155 7.78 1.27 7.79
C ASP A 155 7.61 0.02 6.92
N SER A 156 6.62 -0.82 7.27
CA SER A 156 6.36 -2.03 6.50
C SER A 156 4.89 -2.43 6.48
N LEU A 157 4.55 -3.26 5.50
CA LEU A 157 3.28 -3.96 5.39
C LEU A 157 3.56 -5.44 5.20
N THR A 158 3.06 -6.27 6.11
CA THR A 158 3.10 -7.73 5.95
C THR A 158 1.68 -8.25 5.77
N TYR A 159 1.48 -9.19 4.88
CA TYR A 159 0.22 -9.93 4.84
C TYR A 159 0.43 -11.44 4.85
N LEU A 160 -0.57 -12.14 5.39
CA LEU A 160 -0.71 -13.58 5.32
C LEU A 160 -1.86 -13.91 4.39
N ASP A 161 -1.61 -14.82 3.45
CA ASP A 161 -2.66 -15.31 2.57
C ASP A 161 -3.31 -16.61 3.12
N SER A 162 -4.41 -17.02 2.50
CA SER A 162 -5.16 -18.23 2.86
C SER A 162 -4.39 -19.55 2.59
N PHE A 163 -3.26 -19.48 1.90
CA PHE A 163 -2.37 -20.63 1.66
C PHE A 163 -1.22 -20.71 2.64
N GLY A 164 -1.15 -19.77 3.60
CA GLY A 164 -0.09 -19.68 4.60
C GLY A 164 1.19 -19.01 4.10
N GLN A 165 1.17 -18.35 2.94
CA GLN A 165 2.30 -17.55 2.48
C GLN A 165 2.34 -16.24 3.27
N SER A 166 3.56 -15.83 3.60
CA SER A 166 3.83 -14.51 4.17
C SER A 166 4.54 -13.65 3.13
N VAL A 167 4.00 -12.45 2.90
CA VAL A 167 4.60 -11.47 2.03
C VAL A 167 4.82 -10.19 2.81
N ASN A 168 6.06 -9.71 2.85
CA ASN A 168 6.46 -8.48 3.50
C ASN A 168 6.87 -7.44 2.46
N PHE A 169 6.44 -6.19 2.64
CA PHE A 169 6.89 -5.01 1.94
C PHE A 169 7.59 -4.11 2.95
N ASP A 170 8.89 -3.94 2.80
CA ASP A 170 9.65 -2.91 3.50
C ASP A 170 9.66 -1.65 2.63
N PHE A 171 9.31 -0.51 3.19
CA PHE A 171 9.18 0.74 2.47
C PHE A 171 10.34 1.68 2.75
N ASP A 172 10.86 2.30 1.69
CA ASP A 172 11.92 3.28 1.75
C ASP A 172 11.51 4.59 1.08
N ASN A 173 12.03 5.71 1.57
CA ASN A 173 11.82 7.04 0.98
C ASN A 173 10.34 7.41 0.81
N ILE A 174 9.53 7.12 1.82
CA ILE A 174 8.09 7.44 1.79
C ILE A 174 7.90 8.95 1.68
N SER A 175 7.07 9.34 0.72
CA SER A 175 6.57 10.69 0.56
C SER A 175 5.05 10.68 0.43
N TRP A 176 4.41 11.58 1.18
CA TRP A 176 2.97 11.83 1.14
C TRP A 176 2.62 13.11 0.36
N GLU A 177 3.63 13.72 -0.28
CA GLU A 177 3.48 14.96 -1.03
C GLU A 177 2.63 14.76 -2.30
N PRO A 178 1.80 15.76 -2.65
CA PRO A 178 1.01 15.69 -3.87
C PRO A 178 1.87 15.56 -5.13
N PHE A 179 1.40 14.76 -6.08
CA PHE A 179 1.97 14.65 -7.41
C PHE A 179 0.87 14.65 -8.49
N SER A 180 1.25 14.84 -9.75
CA SER A 180 0.29 14.76 -10.86
C SER A 180 -0.16 13.32 -11.10
N GLU A 181 -1.46 13.04 -11.05
CA GLU A 181 -2.01 11.70 -11.32
C GLU A 181 -1.69 11.19 -12.74
N ASN A 182 -1.28 12.06 -13.66
CA ASN A 182 -0.79 11.63 -14.98
C ASN A 182 0.46 10.72 -14.88
N GLN A 183 1.20 10.76 -13.76
CA GLN A 183 2.34 9.88 -13.52
C GLN A 183 1.91 8.44 -13.22
N LEU A 184 0.64 8.20 -12.94
CA LEU A 184 0.10 6.87 -12.65
C LEU A 184 -0.26 6.09 -13.92
N TYR A 185 -0.36 6.74 -15.07
CA TYR A 185 -0.65 6.04 -16.32
C TYR A 185 0.58 5.34 -16.88
N ILE A 186 0.33 4.17 -17.48
CA ILE A 186 1.35 3.43 -18.22
C ILE A 186 1.54 4.07 -19.59
N SER A 187 2.80 4.27 -19.99
CA SER A 187 3.14 4.53 -21.39
C SER A 187 3.29 3.19 -22.08
N ILE A 188 2.41 2.88 -23.03
CA ILE A 188 2.41 1.62 -23.76
C ILE A 188 3.40 1.76 -24.92
N PRO A 189 4.48 0.93 -24.98
CA PRO A 189 5.42 0.94 -26.09
C PRO A 189 4.76 0.47 -27.40
N GLU A 190 5.34 0.84 -28.53
CA GLU A 190 4.92 0.31 -29.84
C GLU A 190 5.20 -1.20 -29.92
N GLY A 191 4.29 -1.95 -30.54
CA GLY A 191 4.46 -3.40 -30.77
C GLY A 191 4.01 -4.30 -29.63
N ILE A 192 3.49 -3.73 -28.53
CA ILE A 192 2.95 -4.52 -27.41
C ILE A 192 1.66 -5.24 -27.84
N ASP A 193 1.57 -6.52 -27.51
CA ASP A 193 0.33 -7.30 -27.65
C ASP A 193 -0.64 -6.95 -26.51
N VAL A 194 -1.89 -6.63 -26.85
CA VAL A 194 -2.91 -6.17 -25.88
C VAL A 194 -3.96 -7.25 -25.69
N VAL A 195 -4.07 -7.76 -24.47
CA VAL A 195 -5.02 -8.82 -24.09
C VAL A 195 -6.07 -8.25 -23.12
N TYR A 196 -7.35 -8.44 -23.46
CA TYR A 196 -8.49 -8.06 -22.62
C TYR A 196 -9.06 -9.32 -21.97
N HIS A 197 -9.33 -9.24 -20.65
CA HIS A 197 -9.92 -10.33 -19.85
C HIS A 197 -11.33 -10.01 -19.38
#